data_d9c53236c758ef238db3dbd641f0c4b2
#
_entry.id   d9c53236c758ef238db3dbd641f0c4b2
#
_cell.length_a   1.000
_cell.length_b   1.000
_cell.length_c   1.000
_cell.angle_alpha   90.00
_cell.angle_beta   90.00
_cell.angle_gamma   90.00
#
_symmetry.space_group_name_H-M   'P 1'
#
loop_
_entity.id
_entity.type
_entity.pdbx_description
1 polymer ?
#
loop_
_entity_poly.entity_id
_entity_poly.type
_entity_poly.pdbx_seq_one_letter_code
_entity_poly.pdbx_strand_id
1 'polypeptide(L)'
;MVQRGGEVRAFVVDTRKKHELHKQVREHVEAGSAIFTDELKSYNGLETDFEHAVINHAVEYVNGNVHTNTMGNFWSLLKRDLHGTYVSVEPFHLARYIDEQAFRYNKRQATDADRFVQLCSMVAGKRLTWNDVTGKNALDR
;
A
#
# COMPACT_ATOMS: atom_id res chain seq x y z
N MET A 1 0.66 -3.59 2.41
CA MET A 1 0.06 -4.88 2.84
C MET A 1 -0.92 -5.35 1.79
N VAL A 2 -1.03 -6.65 1.57
CA VAL A 2 -1.99 -7.23 0.63
C VAL A 2 -2.68 -8.42 1.27
N GLN A 3 -3.99 -8.43 1.24
CA GLN A 3 -4.79 -9.58 1.64
C GLN A 3 -4.84 -10.58 0.48
N ARG A 4 -4.63 -11.85 0.75
CA ARG A 4 -4.68 -12.89 -0.28
C ARG A 4 -6.09 -12.96 -0.89
N GLY A 5 -6.17 -12.81 -2.21
CA GLY A 5 -7.45 -12.72 -2.93
C GLY A 5 -8.27 -11.45 -2.65
N GLY A 6 -7.77 -10.56 -1.81
CA GLY A 6 -8.45 -9.35 -1.33
C GLY A 6 -7.80 -8.05 -1.76
N GLU A 7 -7.88 -7.08 -0.88
CA GLU A 7 -7.47 -5.71 -1.10
C GLU A 7 -5.97 -5.47 -0.79
N VAL A 8 -5.44 -4.46 -1.44
CA VAL A 8 -4.14 -3.84 -1.11
C VAL A 8 -4.39 -2.62 -0.22
N ARG A 9 -3.57 -2.48 0.81
CA ARG A 9 -3.40 -1.26 1.59
C ARG A 9 -1.94 -0.83 1.53
N ALA A 10 -1.72 0.38 1.08
CA ALA A 10 -0.37 0.94 0.93
C ALA A 10 -0.34 2.37 1.48
N PHE A 11 0.71 2.72 2.17
CA PHE A 11 0.89 4.06 2.75
C PHE A 11 2.37 4.44 2.76
N VAL A 12 2.61 5.73 2.82
CA VAL A 12 3.94 6.28 3.08
C VAL A 12 4.24 6.17 4.57
N VAL A 13 5.43 5.69 4.90
CA VAL A 13 5.96 5.67 6.27
C VAL A 13 7.24 6.49 6.34
N ASP A 14 7.44 7.23 7.41
CA ASP A 14 8.62 8.09 7.58
C ASP A 14 9.91 7.28 7.76
N THR A 15 9.79 6.10 8.34
CA THR A 15 10.93 5.25 8.61
C THR A 15 10.58 3.76 8.52
N ARG A 16 11.57 2.94 8.17
CA ARG A 16 11.48 1.47 8.17
C ARG A 16 11.87 0.84 9.51
N LYS A 17 11.87 1.63 10.59
CA LYS A 17 12.18 1.10 11.93
C LYS A 17 11.08 0.17 12.43
N LYS A 18 11.47 -0.80 13.26
CA LYS A 18 10.60 -1.85 13.82
C LYS A 18 9.30 -1.29 14.40
N HIS A 19 9.40 -0.28 15.27
CA HIS A 19 8.23 0.27 15.97
C HIS A 19 7.17 0.83 15.02
N GLU A 20 7.61 1.51 13.94
CA GLU A 20 6.70 2.09 12.95
C GLU A 20 6.00 0.99 12.12
N LEU A 21 6.79 0.04 11.61
CA LEU A 21 6.22 -1.06 10.82
C LEU A 21 5.29 -1.94 11.65
N HIS A 22 5.64 -2.25 12.90
CA HIS A 22 4.78 -3.02 13.80
C HIS A 22 3.48 -2.30 14.13
N LYS A 23 3.55 -0.96 14.35
CA LYS A 23 2.35 -0.14 14.54
C LYS A 23 1.41 -0.27 13.36
N GLN A 24 1.92 -0.07 12.13
CA GLN A 24 1.12 -0.17 10.92
C GLN A 24 0.51 -1.56 10.73
N VAL A 25 1.25 -2.62 11.05
CA VAL A 25 0.72 -3.98 10.98
C VAL A 25 -0.41 -4.19 11.98
N ARG A 26 -0.22 -3.80 13.25
CA ARG A 26 -1.23 -3.97 14.31
C ARG A 26 -2.50 -3.16 14.09
N GLU A 27 -2.39 -1.99 13.46
CA GLU A 27 -3.54 -1.14 13.15
C GLU A 27 -4.41 -1.67 12.01
N HIS A 28 -3.85 -2.53 11.14
CA HIS A 28 -4.51 -2.92 9.89
C HIS A 28 -4.71 -4.42 9.71
N VAL A 29 -4.13 -5.23 10.57
CA VAL A 29 -4.21 -6.69 10.52
C VAL A 29 -4.75 -7.23 11.83
N GLU A 30 -5.75 -8.08 11.74
CA GLU A 30 -6.35 -8.74 12.90
C GLU A 30 -5.33 -9.66 13.58
N ALA A 31 -5.25 -9.58 14.92
CA ALA A 31 -4.35 -10.43 15.71
C ALA A 31 -4.63 -11.91 15.46
N GLY A 32 -3.58 -12.73 15.44
CA GLY A 32 -3.65 -14.14 15.10
C GLY A 32 -3.70 -14.44 13.60
N SER A 33 -3.74 -13.42 12.73
CA SER A 33 -3.69 -13.65 11.28
C SER A 33 -2.34 -14.19 10.86
N ALA A 34 -2.31 -14.98 9.78
CA ALA A 34 -1.08 -15.40 9.12
C ALA A 34 -0.49 -14.21 8.32
N ILE A 35 0.75 -13.82 8.61
CA ILE A 35 1.48 -12.75 7.94
C ILE A 35 2.73 -13.32 7.28
N PHE A 36 2.94 -12.92 6.03
CA PHE A 36 4.12 -13.27 5.24
C PHE A 36 4.90 -11.99 4.91
N THR A 37 6.18 -11.93 5.31
CA THR A 37 7.05 -10.78 5.03
C THR A 37 8.32 -11.24 4.30
N ASP A 38 9.06 -10.26 3.78
CA ASP A 38 10.44 -10.46 3.36
C ASP A 38 11.39 -10.57 4.58
N GLU A 39 12.68 -10.69 4.32
CA GLU A 39 13.73 -10.87 5.33
C GLU A 39 14.12 -9.58 6.08
N LEU A 40 13.36 -8.49 5.95
CA LEU A 40 13.68 -7.24 6.63
C LEU A 40 13.61 -7.43 8.16
N LYS A 41 14.75 -7.26 8.85
CA LYS A 41 14.88 -7.46 10.31
C LYS A 41 13.88 -6.65 11.15
N SER A 42 13.35 -5.56 10.60
CA SER A 42 12.34 -4.75 11.28
C SER A 42 11.00 -5.47 11.48
N TYR A 43 10.75 -6.58 10.81
CA TYR A 43 9.57 -7.42 11.02
C TYR A 43 9.74 -8.46 12.14
N ASN A 44 10.96 -8.69 12.64
CA ASN A 44 11.20 -9.62 13.73
C ASN A 44 10.43 -9.20 15.00
N GLY A 45 9.71 -10.13 15.62
CA GLY A 45 8.87 -9.88 16.79
C GLY A 45 7.38 -9.73 16.45
N LEU A 46 6.97 -9.85 15.18
CA LEU A 46 5.55 -9.96 14.81
C LEU A 46 4.95 -11.30 15.23
N GLU A 47 5.77 -12.30 15.43
CA GLU A 47 5.38 -13.65 15.91
C GLU A 47 4.71 -13.65 17.30
N THR A 48 4.80 -12.56 18.04
CA THR A 48 4.08 -12.41 19.32
C THR A 48 2.57 -12.24 19.16
N ASP A 49 2.15 -11.63 18.06
CA ASP A 49 0.77 -11.24 17.82
C ASP A 49 0.15 -11.95 16.59
N PHE A 50 0.98 -12.53 15.73
CA PHE A 50 0.61 -13.07 14.42
C PHE A 50 1.29 -14.42 14.13
N GLU A 51 0.70 -15.22 13.26
CA GLU A 51 1.38 -16.36 12.65
C GLU A 51 2.33 -15.84 11.56
N HIS A 52 3.55 -15.46 11.97
CA HIS A 52 4.51 -14.79 11.10
C HIS A 52 5.46 -15.77 10.42
N ALA A 53 5.54 -15.73 9.09
CA ALA A 53 6.52 -16.46 8.29
C ALA A 53 7.32 -15.50 7.39
N VAL A 54 8.62 -15.70 7.34
CA VAL A 54 9.54 -14.92 6.50
C VAL A 54 9.80 -15.68 5.19
N ILE A 55 9.70 -14.98 4.07
CA ILE A 55 9.95 -15.52 2.74
C ILE A 55 11.33 -15.06 2.26
N ASN A 56 12.20 -16.02 1.99
CA ASN A 56 13.49 -15.75 1.37
C ASN A 56 13.35 -15.80 -0.16
N HIS A 57 13.34 -14.65 -0.79
CA HIS A 57 13.22 -14.51 -2.24
C HIS A 57 14.40 -15.08 -3.03
N ALA A 58 15.55 -15.29 -2.38
CA ALA A 58 16.73 -15.85 -3.03
C ALA A 58 16.68 -17.37 -3.18
N VAL A 59 15.86 -18.04 -2.35
CA VAL A 59 15.83 -19.51 -2.28
C VAL A 59 14.49 -20.08 -2.76
N GLU A 60 13.37 -19.40 -2.49
CA GLU A 60 12.03 -19.90 -2.84
C GLU A 60 11.15 -18.78 -3.35
N TYR A 61 10.76 -18.85 -4.63
CA TYR A 61 9.73 -17.97 -5.19
C TYR A 61 8.30 -18.39 -4.77
N VAL A 62 8.09 -19.66 -4.47
CA VAL A 62 6.80 -20.22 -4.06
C VAL A 62 7.04 -21.44 -3.17
N ASN A 63 6.62 -21.37 -1.93
CA ASN A 63 6.51 -22.54 -1.05
C ASN A 63 5.02 -22.83 -0.80
N GLY A 64 4.43 -23.63 -1.68
CA GLY A 64 3.01 -23.95 -1.65
C GLY A 64 2.15 -22.68 -1.75
N ASN A 65 1.38 -22.37 -0.70
CA ASN A 65 0.55 -21.17 -0.61
C ASN A 65 1.30 -19.92 -0.13
N VAL A 66 2.59 -20.02 0.21
CA VAL A 66 3.40 -18.89 0.73
C VAL A 66 4.11 -18.23 -0.43
N HIS A 67 3.63 -17.07 -0.90
CA HIS A 67 4.26 -16.28 -1.95
C HIS A 67 3.93 -14.79 -1.82
N THR A 68 4.81 -13.91 -2.30
CA THR A 68 4.64 -12.46 -2.34
C THR A 68 4.32 -11.90 -3.72
N ASN A 69 3.98 -12.76 -4.70
CA ASN A 69 3.77 -12.38 -6.09
C ASN A 69 2.72 -11.28 -6.28
N THR A 70 1.64 -11.32 -5.49
CA THR A 70 0.58 -10.29 -5.54
C THR A 70 1.11 -8.92 -5.13
N MET A 71 1.97 -8.86 -4.10
CA MET A 71 2.64 -7.64 -3.68
C MET A 71 3.62 -7.15 -4.74
N GLY A 72 4.41 -8.06 -5.31
CA GLY A 72 5.34 -7.75 -6.41
C GLY A 72 4.61 -7.17 -7.63
N ASN A 73 3.45 -7.71 -7.98
CA ASN A 73 2.62 -7.19 -9.05
C ASN A 73 2.13 -5.76 -8.75
N PHE A 74 1.58 -5.51 -7.57
CA PHE A 74 1.15 -4.17 -7.16
C PHE A 74 2.30 -3.14 -7.26
N TRP A 75 3.48 -3.48 -6.72
CA TRP A 75 4.64 -2.59 -6.78
C TRP A 75 5.15 -2.36 -8.21
N SER A 76 5.09 -3.37 -9.08
CA SER A 76 5.48 -3.24 -10.49
C SER A 76 4.54 -2.29 -11.24
N LEU A 77 3.23 -2.37 -10.96
CA LEU A 77 2.24 -1.46 -11.53
C LEU A 77 2.49 -0.03 -11.05
N LEU A 78 2.62 0.19 -9.73
CA LEU A 78 2.88 1.50 -9.15
C LEU A 78 4.16 2.13 -9.72
N LYS A 79 5.26 1.39 -9.79
CA LYS A 79 6.53 1.89 -10.35
C LYS A 79 6.38 2.30 -11.81
N ARG A 80 5.66 1.52 -12.62
CA ARG A 80 5.41 1.82 -14.02
C ARG A 80 4.58 3.09 -14.19
N ASP A 81 3.57 3.29 -13.35
CA ASP A 81 2.75 4.51 -13.38
C ASP A 81 3.56 5.74 -12.96
N LEU A 82 4.35 5.64 -11.89
CA LEU A 82 5.19 6.74 -11.41
C LEU A 82 6.25 7.17 -12.43
N HIS A 83 6.86 6.22 -13.14
CA HIS A 83 7.93 6.51 -14.12
C HIS A 83 7.42 6.73 -15.53
N GLY A 84 6.30 6.12 -15.92
CA GLY A 84 5.76 6.17 -17.27
C GLY A 84 4.67 7.21 -17.45
N THR A 85 3.66 7.18 -16.60
CA THR A 85 2.47 8.05 -16.74
C THR A 85 2.69 9.41 -16.11
N TYR A 86 3.22 9.45 -14.89
CA TYR A 86 3.37 10.71 -14.12
C TYR A 86 4.75 11.36 -14.28
N VAL A 87 5.72 10.63 -14.81
CA VAL A 87 7.10 11.08 -15.12
C VAL A 87 7.88 11.51 -13.88
N SER A 88 7.35 12.44 -13.09
CA SER A 88 7.93 12.93 -11.85
C SER A 88 6.84 13.18 -10.81
N VAL A 89 7.08 12.75 -9.59
CA VAL A 89 6.15 12.92 -8.46
C VAL A 89 6.91 13.55 -7.30
N GLU A 90 6.45 14.70 -6.86
CA GLU A 90 6.96 15.32 -5.64
C GLU A 90 6.65 14.43 -4.42
N PRO A 91 7.60 14.26 -3.48
CA PRO A 91 7.41 13.42 -2.29
C PRO A 91 6.15 13.73 -1.50
N PHE A 92 5.77 15.01 -1.43
CA PHE A 92 4.56 15.49 -0.79
C PHE A 92 3.28 14.88 -1.39
N HIS A 93 3.28 14.58 -2.68
CA HIS A 93 2.12 14.02 -3.38
C HIS A 93 2.11 12.50 -3.42
N LEU A 94 3.19 11.84 -3.04
CA LEU A 94 3.36 10.39 -3.19
C LEU A 94 2.20 9.59 -2.58
N ALA A 95 1.70 9.98 -1.42
CA ALA A 95 0.59 9.31 -0.76
C ALA A 95 -0.67 9.27 -1.66
N ARG A 96 -0.98 10.37 -2.36
CA ARG A 96 -2.15 10.46 -3.25
C ARG A 96 -2.06 9.52 -4.45
N TYR A 97 -0.87 9.38 -5.03
CA TYR A 97 -0.63 8.44 -6.13
C TYR A 97 -0.71 6.98 -5.66
N ILE A 98 -0.24 6.71 -4.44
CA ILE A 98 -0.38 5.39 -3.82
C ILE A 98 -1.86 5.06 -3.58
N ASP A 99 -2.64 6.01 -3.07
CA ASP A 99 -4.09 5.85 -2.85
C ASP A 99 -4.83 5.59 -4.17
N GLU A 100 -4.50 6.34 -5.22
CA GLU A 100 -5.08 6.12 -6.55
C GLU A 100 -4.75 4.71 -7.07
N GLN A 101 -3.49 4.30 -6.99
CA GLN A 101 -3.08 2.98 -7.45
C GLN A 101 -3.72 1.86 -6.63
N ALA A 102 -3.83 2.04 -5.31
CA ALA A 102 -4.52 1.09 -4.44
C ALA A 102 -6.01 0.97 -4.79
N PHE A 103 -6.68 2.11 -5.05
CA PHE A 103 -8.08 2.12 -5.52
C PHE A 103 -8.23 1.37 -6.85
N ARG A 104 -7.40 1.67 -7.86
CA ARG A 104 -7.42 0.98 -9.17
C ARG A 104 -7.20 -0.51 -9.02
N TYR A 105 -6.23 -0.91 -8.21
CA TYR A 105 -5.93 -2.30 -7.96
C TYR A 105 -7.09 -3.02 -7.25
N ASN A 106 -7.65 -2.42 -6.22
CA ASN A 106 -8.74 -3.01 -5.43
C ASN A 106 -10.04 -3.12 -6.24
N LYS A 107 -10.26 -2.21 -7.19
CA LYS A 107 -11.44 -2.21 -8.08
C LYS A 107 -11.16 -2.80 -9.47
N ARG A 108 -10.07 -3.58 -9.63
CA ARG A 108 -9.67 -4.15 -10.93
C ARG A 108 -10.72 -5.07 -11.57
N GLN A 109 -11.61 -5.64 -10.78
CA GLN A 109 -12.72 -6.49 -11.27
C GLN A 109 -13.97 -5.68 -11.69
N ALA A 110 -14.07 -4.42 -11.27
CA ALA A 110 -15.17 -3.55 -11.62
C ALA A 110 -15.01 -2.97 -13.02
N THR A 111 -16.12 -2.60 -13.65
CA THR A 111 -16.09 -1.86 -14.92
C THR A 111 -15.61 -0.42 -14.72
N ASP A 112 -15.21 0.26 -15.80
CA ASP A 112 -14.82 1.68 -15.73
C ASP A 112 -16.00 2.55 -15.28
N ALA A 113 -17.22 2.22 -15.70
CA ALA A 113 -18.44 2.92 -15.29
C ALA A 113 -18.66 2.81 -13.76
N ASP A 114 -18.52 1.60 -13.20
CA ASP A 114 -18.68 1.38 -11.76
C ASP A 114 -17.61 2.14 -10.96
N ARG A 115 -16.35 2.11 -11.41
CA ARG A 115 -15.28 2.89 -10.79
C ARG A 115 -15.56 4.39 -10.82
N PHE A 116 -16.04 4.89 -11.96
CA PHE A 116 -16.38 6.31 -12.09
C PHE A 116 -17.52 6.71 -11.15
N VAL A 117 -18.62 5.95 -11.10
CA VAL A 117 -19.72 6.21 -10.15
C VAL A 117 -19.25 6.20 -8.72
N GLN A 118 -18.40 5.24 -8.35
CA GLN A 118 -17.83 5.18 -7.00
C GLN A 118 -16.96 6.41 -6.69
N LEU A 119 -16.11 6.83 -7.62
CA LEU A 119 -15.31 8.07 -7.45
C LEU A 119 -16.22 9.29 -7.26
N CYS A 120 -17.27 9.45 -8.05
CA CYS A 120 -18.22 10.54 -7.89
C CYS A 120 -18.86 10.58 -6.49
N SER A 121 -19.18 9.40 -5.93
CA SER A 121 -19.73 9.32 -4.58
C SER A 121 -18.71 9.72 -3.50
N MET A 122 -17.43 9.45 -3.73
CA MET A 122 -16.35 9.74 -2.77
C MET A 122 -15.95 11.22 -2.75
N VAL A 123 -16.18 11.98 -3.82
CA VAL A 123 -15.84 13.41 -3.90
C VAL A 123 -16.98 14.33 -3.48
N ALA A 124 -18.20 13.82 -3.37
CA ALA A 124 -19.34 14.59 -2.94
C ALA A 124 -19.09 15.23 -1.56
N GLY A 125 -19.31 16.55 -1.45
CA GLY A 125 -19.09 17.32 -0.22
C GLY A 125 -17.62 17.58 0.15
N LYS A 126 -16.66 17.11 -0.65
CA LYS A 126 -15.23 17.39 -0.45
C LYS A 126 -14.79 18.58 -1.29
N ARG A 127 -13.90 19.37 -0.73
CA ARG A 127 -13.27 20.51 -1.39
C ARG A 127 -11.76 20.37 -1.34
N LEU A 128 -11.10 20.60 -2.46
CA LEU A 128 -9.65 20.67 -2.54
C LEU A 128 -9.28 22.11 -2.93
N THR A 129 -8.48 22.78 -2.10
CA THR A 129 -8.01 24.14 -2.37
C THR A 129 -6.69 24.12 -3.12
N TRP A 130 -6.34 25.27 -3.73
CA TRP A 130 -5.04 25.45 -4.37
C TRP A 130 -3.87 25.19 -3.41
N ASN A 131 -3.97 25.66 -2.18
CA ASN A 131 -2.94 25.44 -1.16
C ASN A 131 -2.76 23.97 -0.81
N ASP A 132 -3.85 23.20 -0.76
CA ASP A 132 -3.79 21.74 -0.53
C ASP A 132 -3.13 21.01 -1.72
N VAL A 133 -3.40 21.47 -2.94
CA VAL A 133 -2.79 20.89 -4.16
C VAL A 133 -1.30 21.22 -4.25
N THR A 134 -0.91 22.44 -3.89
CA THR A 134 0.49 22.91 -4.02
C THR A 134 1.36 22.63 -2.80
N GLY A 135 0.80 22.05 -1.74
CA GLY A 135 1.53 21.76 -0.51
C GLY A 135 1.85 23.00 0.35
N LYS A 136 1.34 24.18 0.01
CA LYS A 136 1.65 25.41 0.76
C LYS A 136 1.21 25.33 2.22
N ASN A 137 0.15 24.60 2.54
CA ASN A 137 -0.29 24.36 3.91
C ASN A 137 0.62 23.40 4.70
N ALA A 138 1.49 22.65 4.04
CA ALA A 138 2.41 21.70 4.67
C ALA A 138 3.76 22.34 5.07
N LEU A 139 4.08 23.53 4.49
CA LEU A 139 5.32 24.25 4.78
C LEU A 139 5.22 25.11 6.05
N ASP A 140 4.01 25.32 6.57
CA ASP A 140 3.73 26.13 7.78
C ASP A 140 3.56 25.28 9.05
N ARG A 141 4.00 23.99 9.05
CA ARG A 141 3.91 23.10 10.21
C ARG A 141 5.26 22.62 10.67
#